data_a650eee5379c89c25c6d798bc1af5ce0
#
_entry.id   a650eee5379c89c25c6d798bc1af5ce0
#
_cell.length_a   1.000
_cell.length_b   1.000
_cell.length_c   1.000
_cell.angle_alpha   90.00
_cell.angle_beta   90.00
_cell.angle_gamma   90.00
#
_symmetry.space_group_name_H-M   'P 1'
#
loop_
_entity.id
_entity.type
_entity.pdbx_description
1 polymer ?
#
loop_
_entity_poly.entity_id
_entity_poly.type
_entity_poly.pdbx_seq_one_letter_code
_entity_poly.pdbx_strand_id
1 'polypeptide(L)'
;MQAITYLKTISNEKKLRIISLLLEGELCVCEMEEILLIKQANISKNLNNLKENGIVDVRRDKQRAFYYLTNDFLSNEHLINHLRDLKLKEEVLIKDHVMFVKHEEVKDQNVYVCNIFRNEAS
;
A
#
# COMPACT_ATOMS: atom_id res chain seq x y z
N MET A 1 23.31 0.65 6.86
CA MET A 1 22.36 1.45 7.64
C MET A 1 20.98 1.52 7.05
N GLN A 2 20.76 0.79 5.97
CA GLN A 2 19.48 0.75 5.27
C GLN A 2 18.36 0.24 6.18
N ALA A 3 18.63 -0.79 6.99
CA ALA A 3 17.63 -1.34 7.92
C ALA A 3 17.18 -0.30 8.95
N ILE A 4 18.07 0.54 9.44
CA ILE A 4 17.72 1.60 10.39
C ILE A 4 16.83 2.64 9.71
N THR A 5 17.16 3.01 8.48
CA THR A 5 16.35 3.94 7.68
C THR A 5 14.94 3.39 7.49
N TYR A 6 14.84 2.11 7.16
CA TYR A 6 13.53 1.45 7.00
C TYR A 6 12.72 1.49 8.28
N LEU A 7 13.33 1.13 9.42
CA LEU A 7 12.64 1.14 10.70
C LEU A 7 12.14 2.52 11.08
N LYS A 8 12.96 3.55 10.87
CA LYS A 8 12.56 4.93 11.15
C LYS A 8 11.39 5.35 10.25
N THR A 9 11.46 5.00 8.99
CA THR A 9 10.45 5.41 8.01
C THR A 9 9.11 4.76 8.30
N ILE A 10 9.09 3.48 8.68
CA ILE A 10 7.85 2.74 8.90
C ILE A 10 7.27 2.93 10.31
N SER A 11 7.94 3.68 11.18
CA SER A 11 7.45 3.95 12.53
C SER A 11 6.32 4.99 12.57
N ASN A 12 5.46 4.96 11.56
CA ASN A 12 4.32 5.83 11.39
C ASN A 12 3.13 4.95 10.99
N GLU A 13 2.01 5.11 11.66
CA GLU A 13 0.86 4.24 11.46
C GLU A 13 0.39 4.20 10.00
N LYS A 14 0.26 5.36 9.36
CA LYS A 14 -0.21 5.42 7.97
C LYS A 14 0.76 4.74 7.00
N LYS A 15 2.06 4.96 7.18
CA LYS A 15 3.07 4.29 6.37
C LYS A 15 3.07 2.79 6.59
N LEU A 16 2.94 2.37 7.84
CA LEU A 16 2.87 0.95 8.17
C LEU A 16 1.64 0.30 7.52
N ARG A 17 0.51 0.98 7.54
CA ARG A 17 -0.72 0.49 6.91
C ARG A 17 -0.55 0.33 5.40
N ILE A 18 0.07 1.32 4.76
CA ILE A 18 0.35 1.28 3.31
C ILE A 18 1.28 0.11 2.98
N ILE A 19 2.38 -0.02 3.72
CA ILE A 19 3.35 -1.10 3.49
C ILE A 19 2.69 -2.47 3.69
N SER A 20 1.93 -2.64 4.76
CA SER A 20 1.23 -3.88 5.04
C SER A 20 0.27 -4.27 3.91
N LEU A 21 -0.41 -3.27 3.36
CA LEU A 21 -1.30 -3.49 2.22
C LEU A 21 -0.52 -3.93 0.99
N LEU A 22 0.60 -3.28 0.70
CA LEU A 22 1.43 -3.59 -0.47
C LEU A 22 2.16 -4.93 -0.35
N LEU A 23 2.20 -5.54 0.83
CA LEU A 23 2.67 -6.93 0.96
C LEU A 23 1.78 -7.91 0.20
N GLU A 24 0.53 -7.54 -0.06
CA GLU A 24 -0.40 -8.36 -0.84
C GLU A 24 -0.17 -8.26 -2.34
N GLY A 25 0.45 -7.17 -2.82
CA GLY A 25 0.70 -6.93 -4.23
C GLY A 25 0.65 -5.46 -4.58
N GLU A 26 0.86 -5.14 -5.86
CA GLU A 26 0.84 -3.75 -6.30
C GLU A 26 -0.58 -3.20 -6.34
N LEU A 27 -0.72 -1.90 -6.02
CA LEU A 27 -2.00 -1.20 -6.00
C LEU A 27 -1.81 0.25 -6.46
N CYS A 28 -2.85 0.82 -7.06
CA CYS A 28 -2.86 2.25 -7.37
C CYS A 28 -3.39 3.04 -6.17
N VAL A 29 -3.17 4.36 -6.18
CA VAL A 29 -3.54 5.23 -5.06
C VAL A 29 -5.04 5.19 -4.77
N CYS A 30 -5.88 5.18 -5.80
CA CYS A 30 -7.32 5.18 -5.59
C CYS A 30 -7.81 3.87 -4.94
N GLU A 31 -7.15 2.75 -5.23
CA GLU A 31 -7.45 1.48 -4.54
C GLU A 31 -7.08 1.58 -3.06
N MET A 32 -5.90 2.12 -2.77
CA MET A 32 -5.47 2.31 -1.38
C MET A 32 -6.41 3.25 -0.62
N GLU A 33 -6.87 4.31 -1.25
CA GLU A 33 -7.81 5.24 -0.64
C GLU A 33 -9.11 4.52 -0.24
N GLU A 34 -9.65 3.70 -1.11
CA GLU A 34 -10.87 2.95 -0.81
C GLU A 34 -10.67 1.91 0.29
N ILE A 35 -9.54 1.21 0.27
CA ILE A 35 -9.26 0.15 1.24
C ILE A 35 -8.94 0.73 2.61
N LEU A 36 -8.06 1.72 2.66
CA LEU A 36 -7.54 2.26 3.92
C LEU A 36 -8.40 3.38 4.51
N LEU A 37 -9.29 3.96 3.71
CA LEU A 37 -10.11 5.11 4.09
C LEU A 37 -9.23 6.30 4.51
N ILE A 38 -8.14 6.50 3.79
CA ILE A 38 -7.23 7.62 3.95
C ILE A 38 -7.33 8.46 2.68
N LYS A 39 -7.40 9.77 2.83
CA LYS A 39 -7.51 10.67 1.68
C LYS A 39 -6.32 10.53 0.73
N GLN A 40 -6.60 10.60 -0.56
CA GLN A 40 -5.60 10.43 -1.63
C GLN A 40 -4.36 11.28 -1.44
N ALA A 41 -4.53 12.56 -1.10
CA ALA A 41 -3.41 13.47 -0.90
C ALA A 41 -2.47 12.98 0.21
N ASN A 42 -3.03 12.43 1.27
CA ASN A 42 -2.25 11.90 2.38
C ASN A 42 -1.52 10.61 1.99
N ILE A 43 -2.20 9.73 1.24
CA ILE A 43 -1.57 8.51 0.71
C ILE A 43 -0.41 8.87 -0.20
N SER A 44 -0.61 9.80 -1.13
CA SER A 44 0.42 10.23 -2.07
C SER A 44 1.64 10.81 -1.36
N LYS A 45 1.41 11.62 -0.33
CA LYS A 45 2.49 12.19 0.47
C LYS A 45 3.31 11.10 1.14
N ASN A 46 2.65 10.12 1.74
CA ASN A 46 3.34 9.01 2.40
C ASN A 46 4.08 8.12 1.40
N LEU A 47 3.47 7.87 0.23
CA LEU A 47 4.12 7.09 -0.83
C LEU A 47 5.37 7.77 -1.36
N ASN A 48 5.34 9.10 -1.52
CA ASN A 48 6.53 9.84 -1.94
C ASN A 48 7.67 9.68 -0.95
N ASN A 49 7.37 9.76 0.34
CA ASN A 49 8.36 9.55 1.37
C ASN A 49 8.91 8.12 1.36
N LEU A 50 8.03 7.13 1.20
CA LEU A 50 8.44 5.73 1.11
C LEU A 50 9.30 5.47 -0.13
N LYS A 51 8.99 6.14 -1.23
CA LYS A 51 9.77 6.03 -2.46
C LYS A 51 11.16 6.63 -2.30
N GLU A 52 11.25 7.81 -1.68
CA GLU A 52 12.54 8.45 -1.39
C GLU A 52 13.44 7.58 -0.53
N ASN A 53 12.85 6.77 0.35
CA ASN A 53 13.60 5.89 1.25
C ASN A 53 13.79 4.47 0.71
N GLY A 54 13.45 4.25 -0.57
CA GLY A 54 13.72 2.98 -1.24
C GLY A 54 12.80 1.83 -0.84
N ILE A 55 11.69 2.11 -0.19
CA ILE A 55 10.75 1.08 0.27
C ILE A 55 9.74 0.73 -0.81
N VAL A 56 9.23 1.73 -1.53
CA VAL A 56 8.30 1.52 -2.64
C VAL A 56 8.86 2.10 -3.93
N ASP A 57 8.35 1.60 -5.05
CA ASP A 57 8.57 2.18 -6.35
C ASP A 57 7.25 2.15 -7.12
N VAL A 58 7.25 2.67 -8.32
CA VAL A 58 6.04 2.85 -9.09
C VAL A 58 6.22 2.34 -10.51
N ARG A 59 5.20 1.65 -11.01
CA ARG A 59 5.10 1.19 -12.39
C ARG A 59 3.92 1.91 -13.04
N ARG A 60 4.12 2.45 -14.21
CA ARG A 60 3.06 3.13 -14.92
C ARG A 60 2.53 2.25 -16.05
N ASP A 61 1.21 2.21 -16.15
CA ASP A 61 0.51 1.51 -17.22
C ASP A 61 -0.63 2.39 -17.69
N LYS A 62 -0.47 2.97 -18.87
CA LYS A 62 -1.40 3.94 -19.43
C LYS A 62 -1.56 5.12 -18.46
N GLN A 63 -2.78 5.37 -17.96
CA GLN A 63 -3.05 6.48 -17.04
C GLN A 63 -2.91 6.09 -15.58
N ARG A 64 -2.60 4.81 -15.29
CA ARG A 64 -2.52 4.32 -13.92
C ARG A 64 -1.08 4.20 -13.45
N ALA A 65 -0.88 4.47 -12.17
CA ALA A 65 0.39 4.29 -11.49
C ALA A 65 0.20 3.26 -10.38
N PHE A 66 0.92 2.14 -10.49
CA PHE A 66 0.86 1.06 -9.53
C PHE A 66 2.10 1.08 -8.65
N TYR A 67 1.89 1.18 -7.34
CA TYR A 67 2.97 1.18 -6.36
C TYR A 67 3.21 -0.22 -5.85
N TYR A 68 4.47 -0.55 -5.60
CA TYR A 68 4.87 -1.87 -5.12
C TYR A 68 6.08 -1.76 -4.20
N LEU A 69 6.28 -2.78 -3.36
CA LEU A 69 7.46 -2.83 -2.47
C LEU A 69 8.67 -3.25 -3.27
N THR A 70 9.81 -2.55 -3.06
CA THR A 70 11.05 -2.83 -3.79
C THR A 70 11.65 -4.18 -3.36
N ASN A 71 12.43 -4.78 -4.26
CA ASN A 71 13.16 -6.01 -3.94
C ASN A 71 14.14 -5.80 -2.80
N ASP A 72 14.79 -4.63 -2.75
CA ASP A 72 15.72 -4.29 -1.66
C ASP A 72 15.02 -4.33 -0.30
N PHE A 73 13.81 -3.74 -0.22
CA PHE A 73 13.05 -3.76 1.02
C PHE A 73 12.62 -5.19 1.37
N LEU A 74 12.08 -5.92 0.39
CA LEU A 74 11.58 -7.28 0.59
C LEU A 74 12.68 -8.29 0.95
N SER A 75 13.94 -8.00 0.63
CA SER A 75 15.07 -8.88 0.96
C SER A 75 15.40 -8.91 2.45
N ASN A 76 14.84 -8.01 3.25
CA ASN A 76 15.03 -7.99 4.70
C ASN A 76 14.06 -8.98 5.35
N GLU A 77 14.39 -10.27 5.28
CA GLU A 77 13.50 -11.35 5.71
C GLU A 77 12.93 -11.19 7.12
N HIS A 78 13.78 -10.86 8.08
CA HIS A 78 13.34 -10.73 9.48
C HIS A 78 12.36 -9.57 9.63
N LEU A 79 12.62 -8.46 8.97
CA LEU A 79 11.73 -7.30 9.00
C LEU A 79 10.40 -7.65 8.34
N ILE A 80 10.44 -8.25 7.17
CA ILE A 80 9.23 -8.63 6.45
C ILE A 80 8.40 -9.63 7.24
N ASN A 81 9.05 -10.63 7.84
CA ASN A 81 8.35 -11.61 8.68
C ASN A 81 7.69 -10.96 9.88
N HIS A 82 8.35 -9.97 10.47
CA HIS A 82 7.76 -9.21 11.58
C HIS A 82 6.54 -8.41 11.13
N LEU A 83 6.63 -7.77 9.95
CA LEU A 83 5.49 -7.03 9.39
C LEU A 83 4.31 -7.96 9.10
N ARG A 84 4.57 -9.16 8.58
CA ARG A 84 3.51 -10.15 8.35
C ARG A 84 2.87 -10.60 9.65
N ASP A 85 3.67 -10.73 10.71
CA ASP A 85 3.17 -11.07 12.04
C ASP A 85 2.26 -9.96 12.58
N LEU A 86 2.67 -8.71 12.42
CA LEU A 86 1.85 -7.56 12.83
C LEU A 86 0.51 -7.52 12.10
N LYS A 87 0.47 -7.93 10.83
CA LYS A 87 -0.78 -7.99 10.06
C LYS A 87 -1.79 -8.95 10.69
N LEU A 88 -1.32 -9.95 11.42
CA LEU A 88 -2.20 -10.92 12.07
C LEU A 88 -2.60 -10.51 13.49
N LYS A 89 -1.89 -9.55 14.07
CA LYS A 89 -2.07 -9.18 15.49
C LYS A 89 -2.62 -7.79 15.70
N GLU A 90 -2.18 -6.82 14.89
CA GLU A 90 -2.58 -5.43 15.08
C GLU A 90 -3.97 -5.19 14.49
N GLU A 91 -4.86 -4.65 15.32
CA GLU A 91 -6.26 -4.48 14.99
C GLU A 91 -6.48 -3.67 13.71
N VAL A 92 -5.77 -2.55 13.55
CA VAL A 92 -5.91 -1.71 12.36
C VAL A 92 -5.47 -2.44 11.10
N LEU A 93 -4.43 -3.27 11.18
CA LEU A 93 -3.92 -4.02 10.03
C LEU A 93 -4.86 -5.17 9.66
N ILE A 94 -5.47 -5.81 10.65
CA ILE A 94 -6.48 -6.84 10.44
C ILE A 94 -7.67 -6.24 9.70
N LYS A 95 -8.14 -5.08 10.15
CA LYS A 95 -9.25 -4.37 9.50
C LYS A 95 -8.91 -4.01 8.05
N ASP A 96 -7.71 -3.49 7.82
CA ASP A 96 -7.26 -3.14 6.47
C ASP A 96 -7.26 -4.36 5.56
N HIS A 97 -6.83 -5.50 6.08
CA HIS A 97 -6.81 -6.75 5.30
C HIS A 97 -8.23 -7.19 4.93
N VAL A 98 -9.18 -7.09 5.85
CA VAL A 98 -10.59 -7.41 5.56
C VAL A 98 -11.11 -6.52 4.44
N MET A 99 -10.81 -5.23 4.48
CA MET A 99 -11.22 -4.29 3.44
C MET A 99 -10.54 -4.59 2.10
N PHE A 100 -9.28 -5.03 2.14
CA PHE A 100 -8.56 -5.46 0.94
C PHE A 100 -9.25 -6.67 0.29
N VAL A 101 -9.61 -7.67 1.08
CA VAL A 101 -10.29 -8.87 0.57
C VAL A 101 -11.61 -8.49 -0.10
N LYS A 102 -12.39 -7.61 0.52
CA LYS A 102 -13.65 -7.12 -0.07
C LYS A 102 -13.41 -6.40 -1.39
N HIS A 103 -12.36 -5.58 -1.45
CA HIS A 103 -11.99 -4.86 -2.66
C HIS A 103 -11.66 -5.84 -3.80
N GLU A 104 -10.89 -6.88 -3.50
CA GLU A 104 -10.50 -7.89 -4.48
C GLU A 104 -11.72 -8.66 -5.02
N GLU A 105 -12.69 -8.96 -4.16
CA GLU A 105 -13.92 -9.62 -4.58
C GLU A 105 -14.69 -8.79 -5.60
N VAL A 106 -14.83 -7.49 -5.36
CA VAL A 106 -15.50 -6.57 -6.28
C VAL A 106 -14.72 -6.47 -7.59
N LYS A 107 -13.41 -6.41 -7.50
CA LYS A 107 -12.51 -6.32 -8.65
C LYS A 107 -12.60 -7.58 -9.52
N ASP A 108 -12.65 -8.75 -8.90
CA ASP A 108 -12.79 -10.03 -9.60
C ASP A 108 -14.10 -10.13 -10.36
N GLN A 109 -15.14 -9.44 -9.89
CA GLN A 109 -16.42 -9.38 -10.55
C GLN A 109 -16.49 -8.31 -11.64
N ASN A 110 -15.37 -7.62 -11.90
CA ASN A 110 -15.25 -6.56 -12.91
C ASN A 110 -16.20 -5.39 -12.69
N VAL A 111 -16.63 -5.15 -11.45
CA VAL A 111 -17.53 -4.04 -11.14
C VAL A 111 -16.79 -2.86 -10.53
N TYR A 112 -15.52 -3.04 -10.17
CA TYR A 112 -14.73 -1.99 -9.58
C TYR A 112 -14.22 -1.01 -10.62
N VAL A 113 -14.42 0.28 -10.36
CA VAL A 113 -13.85 1.37 -11.15
C VAL A 113 -13.24 2.38 -10.19
N CYS A 114 -11.96 2.68 -10.40
CA CYS A 114 -11.26 3.66 -9.58
C CYS A 114 -11.94 5.03 -9.69
N ASN A 115 -12.14 5.70 -8.55
CA ASN A 115 -12.81 6.99 -8.50
C ASN A 115 -12.18 8.04 -9.42
N ILE A 116 -10.86 8.02 -9.57
CA ILE A 116 -10.15 8.92 -10.47
C ILE A 116 -10.65 8.74 -11.90
N PHE A 117 -10.79 7.49 -12.34
CA PHE A 117 -11.24 7.19 -13.70
C PHE A 117 -12.73 7.49 -13.89
N ARG A 118 -13.55 7.27 -12.86
CA ARG A 118 -14.96 7.63 -12.93
C ARG A 118 -15.12 9.14 -13.14
N ASN A 119 -14.35 9.93 -12.42
CA ASN A 119 -14.39 11.38 -12.56
C ASN A 119 -13.92 11.84 -13.93
N GLU A 120 -12.93 11.19 -14.49
CA GLU A 120 -12.45 11.49 -15.84
C GLU A 120 -13.44 11.06 -16.91
N ALA A 121 -14.14 9.95 -16.68
CA ALA A 121 -15.12 9.43 -17.61
C ALA A 121 -16.41 10.25 -17.64
N SER A 122 -16.68 10.99 -16.60
CA SER A 122 -17.86 11.82 -16.51
C SER A 122 -17.57 13.25 -16.93
#